data_265c13d37ced76653face6809dee4d24
#
_entry.id   265c13d37ced76653face6809dee4d24
#
_cell.length_a   1.000
_cell.length_b   1.000
_cell.length_c   1.000
_cell.angle_alpha   90.00
_cell.angle_beta   90.00
_cell.angle_gamma   90.00
#
_symmetry.space_group_name_H-M   'P 1'
#
loop_
_entity.id
_entity.type
_entity.pdbx_description
1 polymer ?
#
loop_
_entity_poly.entity_id
_entity_poly.type
_entity_poly.pdbx_seq_one_letter_code
_entity_poly.pdbx_strand_id
1 'polypeptide(L)' 'MKRRRFRHLSWNDRLKIEAMLKAGRHYQEIADEIGVHLRTIYNEVKRGRYIHTNSD' A
#
# COMPACT_ATOMS: atom_id res chain seq x y z
N MET A 1 0.71 -21.94 -6.71
CA MET A 1 0.44 -21.13 -6.79
C MET A 1 0.06 -20.44 -5.93
N LYS A 2 -0.01 -19.77 -5.57
CA LYS A 2 -0.35 -19.18 -4.70
C LYS A 2 -1.29 -18.37 -4.90
N ARG A 3 -2.15 -18.15 -4.29
CA ARG A 3 -3.06 -17.44 -4.48
C ARG A 3 -3.02 -16.33 -3.70
N ARG A 4 -3.41 -15.26 -3.92
CA ARG A 4 -3.41 -14.24 -3.18
C ARG A 4 -4.45 -14.28 -2.30
N ARG A 5 -4.40 -14.33 -1.15
CA ARG A 5 -5.37 -14.34 -0.28
C ARG A 5 -5.42 -13.09 0.38
N PHE A 6 -6.32 -12.67 1.12
CA PHE A 6 -6.39 -11.51 1.86
C PHE A 6 -5.43 -11.67 2.93
N ARG A 7 -4.58 -10.79 3.20
CA ARG A 7 -3.66 -10.94 4.27
C ARG A 7 -3.60 -9.60 4.95
N HIS A 8 -3.33 -9.58 6.22
CA HIS A 8 -3.20 -8.37 6.96
C HIS A 8 -1.84 -7.80 6.68
N LEU A 9 -1.76 -6.52 6.56
CA LEU A 9 -0.48 -5.90 6.31
C LEU A 9 0.28 -5.85 7.60
N SER A 10 1.53 -6.22 7.55
CA SER A 10 2.35 -6.22 8.74
C SER A 10 2.88 -4.82 8.94
N TRP A 11 3.55 -4.60 10.04
CA TRP A 11 4.12 -3.31 10.33
C TRP A 11 5.13 -2.94 9.26
N ASN A 12 5.96 -3.88 8.86
CA ASN A 12 6.94 -3.62 7.83
C ASN A 12 6.28 -3.28 6.50
N ASP A 13 5.19 -3.93 6.19
CA ASP A 13 4.48 -3.65 4.95
C ASP A 13 4.01 -2.21 4.95
N ARG A 14 3.50 -1.76 6.07
CA ARG A 14 3.00 -0.40 6.16
C ARG A 14 4.11 0.62 6.04
N LEU A 15 5.27 0.31 6.60
CA LEU A 15 6.39 1.21 6.48
C LEU A 15 6.80 1.34 5.02
N LYS A 16 6.76 0.24 4.27
CA LYS A 16 7.11 0.29 2.88
C LYS A 16 6.09 1.09 2.10
N ILE A 17 4.83 0.89 2.39
CA ILE A 17 3.79 1.61 1.69
C ILE A 17 3.96 3.11 1.93
N GLU A 18 4.22 3.48 3.16
CA GLU A 18 4.38 4.88 3.48
C GLU A 18 5.58 5.47 2.74
N ALA A 19 6.68 4.77 2.73
CA ALA A 19 7.87 5.25 2.04
C ALA A 19 7.62 5.41 0.55
N MET A 20 6.91 4.46 -0.05
CA MET A 20 6.65 4.51 -1.46
C MET A 20 5.67 5.61 -1.80
N LEU A 21 4.71 5.86 -0.92
CA LEU A 21 3.77 6.94 -1.15
C LEU A 21 4.49 8.28 -1.11
N LYS A 22 5.41 8.42 -0.19
CA LYS A 22 6.17 9.65 -0.10
C LYS A 22 7.07 9.82 -1.30
N ALA A 23 7.50 8.73 -1.89
CA ALA A 23 8.34 8.78 -3.06
C ALA A 23 7.55 9.04 -4.34
N GLY A 24 6.24 9.11 -4.22
CA GLY A 24 5.42 9.37 -5.40
C GLY A 24 5.16 8.17 -6.26
N ARG A 25 5.28 6.97 -5.71
CA ARG A 25 5.03 5.78 -6.49
C ARG A 25 3.56 5.58 -6.72
N HIS A 26 3.25 4.93 -7.83
CA HIS A 26 1.86 4.65 -8.12
C HIS A 26 1.35 3.53 -7.24
N TYR A 27 0.08 3.55 -6.97
CA TYR A 27 -0.52 2.55 -6.11
C TYR A 27 -0.32 1.14 -6.67
N GLN A 28 -0.36 0.99 -7.98
CA GLN A 28 -0.16 -0.31 -8.57
C GLN A 28 1.26 -0.82 -8.28
N GLU A 29 2.23 0.06 -8.34
CA GLU A 29 3.59 -0.32 -8.04
C GLU A 29 3.72 -0.76 -6.60
N ILE A 30 3.06 -0.04 -5.72
CA ILE A 30 3.11 -0.36 -4.31
C ILE A 30 2.47 -1.73 -4.07
N ALA A 31 1.32 -1.95 -4.69
CA ALA A 31 0.64 -3.22 -4.53
C ALA A 31 1.51 -4.37 -5.01
N ASP A 32 2.17 -4.18 -6.13
CA ASP A 32 3.02 -5.22 -6.68
C ASP A 32 4.21 -5.48 -5.77
N GLU A 33 4.77 -4.42 -5.24
CA GLU A 33 5.93 -4.57 -4.40
C GLU A 33 5.59 -5.28 -3.09
N ILE A 34 4.46 -4.95 -2.53
CA ILE A 34 4.04 -5.54 -1.27
C ILE A 34 3.45 -6.93 -1.49
N GLY A 35 2.93 -7.16 -2.68
CA GLY A 35 2.35 -8.46 -2.98
C GLY A 35 0.89 -8.56 -2.59
N VAL A 36 0.14 -7.47 -2.69
CA VAL A 36 -1.27 -7.50 -2.39
C VAL A 36 -2.03 -6.90 -3.55
N HIS A 37 -3.33 -6.99 -3.47
CA HIS A 37 -4.16 -6.47 -4.53
C HIS A 37 -4.19 -4.94 -4.46
N LEU A 38 -4.33 -4.32 -5.58
CA LEU A 38 -4.38 -2.88 -5.65
C LEU A 38 -5.45 -2.31 -4.74
N ARG A 39 -6.58 -2.98 -4.67
CA ARG A 39 -7.66 -2.52 -3.83
C ARG A 39 -7.23 -2.41 -2.36
N THR A 40 -6.34 -3.29 -1.93
CA THR A 40 -5.87 -3.26 -0.55
C THR A 40 -5.13 -1.95 -0.29
N ILE A 41 -4.35 -1.50 -1.27
CA ILE A 41 -3.61 -0.25 -1.12
C ILE A 41 -4.59 0.92 -1.06
N TYR A 42 -5.58 0.92 -1.94
CA TYR A 42 -6.57 1.98 -1.93
C TYR A 42 -7.29 2.04 -0.59
N ASN A 43 -7.65 0.91 -0.06
CA ASN A 43 -8.35 0.88 1.21
C ASN A 43 -7.49 1.39 2.35
N GLU A 44 -6.23 1.03 2.34
CA GLU A 44 -5.34 1.49 3.39
C GLU A 44 -5.16 3.00 3.35
N VAL A 45 -5.00 3.53 2.18
CA VAL A 45 -4.82 4.95 2.02
C VAL A 45 -6.09 5.69 2.39
N LYS A 46 -7.23 5.12 1.97
CA LYS A 46 -8.48 5.73 2.24
C LYS A 46 -8.79 5.77 3.70
N ARG A 47 -8.30 4.88 4.48
CA ARG A 47 -8.53 4.90 5.90
C ARG A 47 -7.71 5.95 6.60
N GLY A 48 -6.86 6.63 5.88
CA GLY A 48 -6.07 7.69 6.46
C GLY A 48 -4.96 7.20 7.34
N ARG A 49 -4.49 5.99 7.10
CA ARG A 49 -3.43 5.49 7.92
C ARG A 49 -2.07 6.03 7.54
N TYR A 50 -1.97 6.69 6.40
CA TYR A 50 -0.69 7.18 5.94
C TYR A 50 -0.75 8.67 5.72
N ILE A 51 0.36 9.31 5.86
CA ILE A 51 0.39 10.72 5.64
C ILE A 51 0.82 10.97 4.25
N HIS A 52 -0.01 11.65 3.47
CA HIS A 52 0.30 11.90 2.10
C HIS A 52 0.78 13.27 2.02
N THR A 53 1.82 13.47 1.32
CA THR A 53 2.23 14.76 1.19
C THR A 53 1.42 15.39 0.16
N ASN A 54 0.80 14.78 -0.71
CA ASN A 54 0.10 15.32 -1.72
C ASN A 54 -1.21 15.39 -1.49
N SER A 55 -1.72 16.19 -1.20
CA SER A 55 -2.99 16.17 -0.90
C SER A 55 -3.74 16.38 -1.88
N ASP A 56 -4.10 16.38 -2.43
CA ASP A 56 -5.00 16.51 -3.26
C ASP A 56 -5.25 16.24 -3.76
#